data_d2b064947e47473a389d3d4260a2fbcb
#
_entry.id   d2b064947e47473a389d3d4260a2fbcb
#
_cell.length_a   1.000
_cell.length_b   1.000
_cell.length_c   1.000
_cell.angle_alpha   90.00
_cell.angle_beta   90.00
_cell.angle_gamma   90.00
#
_symmetry.space_group_name_H-M   'P 1'
#
loop_
_entity.id
_entity.type
_entity.pdbx_description
1 polymer ?
#
loop_
_entity_poly.entity_id
_entity_poly.type
_entity_poly.pdbx_seq_one_letter_code
_entity_poly.pdbx_strand_id
1 'polypeptide(L)'
;MHFTAKHVILDSYLTARKDKSGFYIPYQREFQCAGGHKHGFSCNKTCQTEWIDLSPTFNSIELEKTQGAFTPDLLLTSDGRDRMAFIEIKVTHACSEEKIASGTHIIEISVEDLEDLKKIKTLGSRSFPLELVNIYNAKELKTGYADYCGIHEGSDLQVFSVHRNGYCSLKEVHCDEYIGMLQSGKYLYLKHFDKTTRGWWEYKNRLHYCVTEASKQYPTKLKSCYVCRHSSIVTKGESHVKCWKKNTFGYSSMAFDCGEFTPKLLD
;
A
#
# COMPACT_ATOMS: atom_id res chain seq x y z
N MET A 1 8.66 -35.91 0.25
CA MET A 1 8.93 -34.44 0.24
C MET A 1 9.05 -33.88 1.66
N HIS A 2 8.06 -34.04 2.52
CA HIS A 2 8.03 -33.51 3.87
C HIS A 2 9.29 -33.83 4.71
N PHE A 3 9.66 -35.11 4.80
CA PHE A 3 10.88 -35.52 5.53
C PHE A 3 12.16 -34.87 4.99
N THR A 4 12.32 -34.85 3.66
CA THR A 4 13.49 -34.24 3.01
C THR A 4 13.57 -32.74 3.28
N ALA A 5 12.42 -32.04 3.23
CA ALA A 5 12.37 -30.61 3.50
C ALA A 5 12.83 -30.26 4.90
N LYS A 6 12.38 -31.02 5.92
CA LYS A 6 12.83 -30.84 7.32
C LYS A 6 14.36 -30.90 7.45
N HIS A 7 14.96 -31.92 6.86
CA HIS A 7 16.42 -32.12 6.94
C HIS A 7 17.18 -31.03 6.19
N VAL A 8 16.70 -30.62 5.01
CA VAL A 8 17.34 -29.53 4.25
C VAL A 8 17.30 -28.21 5.04
N ILE A 9 16.17 -27.90 5.69
CA ILE A 9 16.04 -26.69 6.50
C ILE A 9 16.95 -26.77 7.74
N LEU A 10 16.98 -27.91 8.41
CA LEU A 10 17.86 -28.16 9.55
C LEU A 10 19.31 -27.91 9.18
N ASP A 11 19.79 -28.58 8.11
CA ASP A 11 21.16 -28.48 7.65
C ASP A 11 21.52 -27.05 7.21
N SER A 12 20.60 -26.36 6.52
CA SER A 12 20.78 -24.96 6.11
C SER A 12 20.95 -24.03 7.32
N TYR A 13 20.11 -24.23 8.35
CA TYR A 13 20.20 -23.45 9.58
C TYR A 13 21.51 -23.68 10.34
N LEU A 14 21.88 -24.94 10.53
CA LEU A 14 23.11 -25.31 11.23
C LEU A 14 24.36 -24.80 10.48
N THR A 15 24.34 -24.87 9.13
CA THR A 15 25.41 -24.31 8.29
C THR A 15 25.48 -22.79 8.45
N ALA A 16 24.36 -22.09 8.34
CA ALA A 16 24.33 -20.64 8.50
C ALA A 16 24.86 -20.19 9.87
N ARG A 17 24.51 -20.94 10.93
CA ARG A 17 25.02 -20.71 12.29
C ARG A 17 26.53 -20.90 12.37
N LYS A 18 27.04 -22.01 11.83
CA LYS A 18 28.48 -22.35 11.80
C LYS A 18 29.29 -21.28 11.06
N ASP A 19 28.79 -20.85 9.90
CA ASP A 19 29.48 -19.94 9.00
C ASP A 19 29.22 -18.46 9.35
N LYS A 20 28.34 -18.20 10.33
CA LYS A 20 27.89 -16.85 10.72
C LYS A 20 27.33 -16.03 9.54
N SER A 21 26.69 -16.70 8.58
CA SER A 21 26.16 -16.09 7.37
C SER A 21 24.74 -15.50 7.54
N GLY A 22 24.10 -15.76 8.67
CA GLY A 22 22.70 -15.44 8.91
C GLY A 22 21.74 -16.48 8.29
N PHE A 23 20.52 -16.59 8.84
CA PHE A 23 19.46 -17.44 8.31
C PHE A 23 18.21 -16.59 8.08
N TYR A 24 17.99 -16.20 6.83
CA TYR A 24 17.00 -15.21 6.42
C TYR A 24 15.70 -15.83 5.97
N ILE A 25 14.59 -15.33 6.49
CA ILE A 25 13.23 -15.68 6.08
C ILE A 25 12.58 -14.43 5.48
N PRO A 26 12.02 -14.51 4.26
CA PRO A 26 11.26 -13.41 3.69
C PRO A 26 9.92 -13.27 4.38
N TYR A 27 9.47 -12.04 4.54
CA TYR A 27 8.11 -11.74 4.98
C TYR A 27 7.59 -10.49 4.31
N GLN A 28 6.27 -10.40 4.24
CA GLN A 28 5.62 -9.23 3.72
C GLN A 28 5.32 -8.27 4.85
N ARG A 29 5.96 -7.12 4.82
CA ARG A 29 5.70 -6.05 5.76
C ARG A 29 4.71 -5.07 5.16
N GLU A 30 3.63 -4.81 5.90
CA GLU A 30 2.67 -3.78 5.57
C GLU A 30 3.14 -2.46 6.19
N PHE A 31 3.21 -1.43 5.37
CA PHE A 31 3.51 -0.08 5.82
C PHE A 31 2.26 0.78 5.74
N GLN A 32 2.02 1.56 6.77
CA GLN A 32 1.10 2.68 6.67
C GLN A 32 1.91 3.89 6.18
N CYS A 33 1.52 4.44 5.04
CA CYS A 33 2.15 5.65 4.54
C CYS A 33 1.87 6.82 5.50
N ALA A 34 2.92 7.38 6.10
CA ALA A 34 2.78 8.50 7.02
C ALA A 34 2.15 9.72 6.33
N GLY A 35 2.49 9.97 5.06
CA GLY A 35 1.85 11.00 4.25
C GLY A 35 0.36 10.73 4.03
N GLY A 36 -0.02 9.50 3.69
CA GLY A 36 -1.42 9.10 3.53
C GLY A 36 -2.21 9.27 4.83
N HIS A 37 -1.69 8.76 5.94
CA HIS A 37 -2.32 8.89 7.25
C HIS A 37 -2.50 10.37 7.66
N LYS A 38 -1.45 11.19 7.52
CA LYS A 38 -1.48 12.62 7.86
C LYS A 38 -2.44 13.44 7.00
N HIS A 39 -2.59 13.09 5.73
CA HIS A 39 -3.35 13.85 4.75
C HIS A 39 -4.64 13.16 4.29
N GLY A 40 -4.97 12.00 4.86
CA GLY A 40 -6.25 11.32 4.71
C GLY A 40 -6.47 10.65 3.35
N PHE A 41 -5.41 10.14 2.70
CA PHE A 41 -5.55 9.33 1.50
C PHE A 41 -5.00 7.92 1.69
N SER A 42 -5.54 6.95 0.94
CA SER A 42 -5.07 5.57 0.95
C SER A 42 -3.88 5.40 -0.01
N CYS A 43 -2.81 4.80 0.45
CA CYS A 43 -1.70 4.40 -0.39
C CYS A 43 -1.84 2.91 -0.74
N ASN A 44 -1.96 2.60 -2.04
CA ASN A 44 -2.21 1.23 -2.50
C ASN A 44 -0.95 0.35 -2.55
N LYS A 45 0.22 0.90 -2.24
CA LYS A 45 1.49 0.16 -2.27
C LYS A 45 2.13 0.14 -0.89
N THR A 46 1.52 -0.62 0.00
CA THR A 46 1.90 -0.69 1.41
C THR A 46 2.63 -1.98 1.77
N CYS A 47 3.00 -2.81 0.79
CA CYS A 47 3.63 -4.09 1.05
C CYS A 47 5.02 -4.15 0.43
N GLN A 48 6.02 -4.42 1.26
CA GLN A 48 7.40 -4.66 0.86
C GLN A 48 7.87 -6.01 1.37
N THR A 49 8.62 -6.73 0.54
CA THR A 49 9.34 -7.92 1.00
C THR A 49 10.55 -7.50 1.81
N GLU A 50 10.57 -7.87 3.07
CA GLU A 50 11.70 -7.74 3.96
C GLU A 50 12.24 -9.11 4.37
N TRP A 51 13.38 -9.12 5.04
CA TRP A 51 14.06 -10.33 5.44
C TRP A 51 14.39 -10.27 6.93
N ILE A 52 13.94 -11.27 7.68
CA ILE A 52 14.31 -11.43 9.09
C ILE A 52 15.43 -12.44 9.21
N ASP A 53 16.51 -12.09 9.90
CA ASP A 53 17.55 -13.02 10.29
C ASP A 53 17.15 -13.70 11.59
N LEU A 54 16.93 -15.01 11.57
CA LEU A 54 16.57 -15.80 12.74
C LEU A 54 17.77 -16.19 13.58
N SER A 55 18.99 -16.18 13.02
CA SER A 55 20.20 -16.70 13.68
C SER A 55 20.65 -15.90 14.92
N PRO A 56 20.42 -14.58 15.05
CA PRO A 56 20.73 -13.86 16.27
C PRO A 56 19.74 -14.13 17.42
N THR A 57 18.49 -14.47 17.07
CA THR A 57 17.42 -14.65 18.06
C THR A 57 17.38 -16.08 18.60
N PHE A 58 17.59 -17.06 17.71
CA PHE A 58 17.51 -18.46 18.05
C PHE A 58 18.89 -19.10 17.91
N ASN A 59 19.26 -19.91 18.88
CA ASN A 59 20.57 -20.58 18.90
C ASN A 59 20.46 -22.11 18.82
N SER A 60 19.26 -22.65 18.91
CA SER A 60 18.99 -24.07 18.78
C SER A 60 17.87 -24.34 17.78
N ILE A 61 17.98 -25.47 17.07
CA ILE A 61 16.95 -26.01 16.20
C ILE A 61 16.86 -27.53 16.47
N GLU A 62 15.65 -28.02 16.71
CA GLU A 62 15.40 -29.44 16.99
C GLU A 62 14.27 -29.96 16.10
N LEU A 63 14.45 -31.17 15.53
CA LEU A 63 13.42 -31.87 14.76
C LEU A 63 12.36 -32.47 15.68
N GLU A 64 11.08 -32.29 15.29
CA GLU A 64 9.91 -32.96 15.90
C GLU A 64 9.93 -32.94 17.44
N LYS A 65 10.43 -31.87 18.01
CA LYS A 65 10.51 -31.73 19.45
C LYS A 65 9.18 -31.25 20.01
N THR A 66 8.58 -32.02 20.88
CA THR A 66 7.33 -31.64 21.54
C THR A 66 7.55 -30.44 22.48
N GLN A 67 6.69 -29.45 22.31
CA GLN A 67 6.64 -28.25 23.14
C GLN A 67 5.20 -27.99 23.57
N GLY A 68 4.92 -28.19 24.87
CA GLY A 68 3.55 -28.12 25.38
C GLY A 68 2.64 -29.19 24.70
N ALA A 69 1.54 -28.74 24.10
CA ALA A 69 0.60 -29.61 23.39
C ALA A 69 0.98 -29.87 21.91
N PHE A 70 2.04 -29.25 21.40
CA PHE A 70 2.36 -29.29 19.98
C PHE A 70 3.72 -29.92 19.71
N THR A 71 3.80 -30.61 18.57
CA THR A 71 5.05 -31.14 18.01
C THR A 71 5.26 -30.48 16.66
N PRO A 72 6.05 -29.40 16.56
CA PRO A 72 6.37 -28.77 15.28
C PRO A 72 7.33 -29.63 14.45
N ASP A 73 7.37 -29.41 13.14
CA ASP A 73 8.35 -30.04 12.26
C ASP A 73 9.79 -29.71 12.69
N LEU A 74 10.03 -28.42 13.00
CA LEU A 74 11.27 -27.95 13.62
C LEU A 74 10.94 -26.91 14.70
N LEU A 75 11.59 -27.04 15.84
CA LEU A 75 11.51 -26.11 16.96
C LEU A 75 12.76 -25.24 17.01
N LEU A 76 12.60 -23.94 16.89
CA LEU A 76 13.64 -22.94 17.15
C LEU A 76 13.52 -22.45 18.58
N THR A 77 14.65 -22.38 19.31
CA THR A 77 14.69 -21.84 20.67
C THR A 77 15.89 -20.91 20.87
N SER A 78 15.70 -19.89 21.73
CA SER A 78 16.78 -19.03 22.23
C SER A 78 17.49 -19.63 23.42
N ASP A 79 18.63 -19.03 23.82
CA ASP A 79 19.27 -19.32 25.11
C ASP A 79 18.25 -19.02 26.23
N GLY A 80 18.18 -19.95 27.19
CA GLY A 80 17.21 -19.86 28.27
C GLY A 80 15.78 -20.24 27.92
N ARG A 81 15.49 -20.49 26.61
CA ARG A 81 14.17 -20.87 26.07
C ARG A 81 13.06 -19.85 26.33
N ASP A 82 13.41 -18.59 26.48
CA ASP A 82 12.47 -17.49 26.68
C ASP A 82 11.78 -17.08 25.34
N ARG A 83 12.39 -17.42 24.20
CA ARG A 83 11.81 -17.25 22.86
C ARG A 83 11.80 -18.57 22.11
N MET A 84 10.70 -18.81 21.41
CA MET A 84 10.54 -19.97 20.55
C MET A 84 9.78 -19.62 19.26
N ALA A 85 10.05 -20.38 18.21
CA ALA A 85 9.29 -20.35 16.98
C ALA A 85 9.19 -21.75 16.39
N PHE A 86 8.06 -22.04 15.76
CA PHE A 86 7.82 -23.27 15.03
C PHE A 86 8.12 -23.05 13.56
N ILE A 87 8.83 -23.99 12.93
CA ILE A 87 8.87 -24.09 11.48
C ILE A 87 8.00 -25.30 11.10
N GLU A 88 7.01 -25.07 10.28
CA GLU A 88 6.07 -26.08 9.79
C GLU A 88 6.22 -26.24 8.29
N ILE A 89 6.14 -27.46 7.80
CA ILE A 89 6.26 -27.75 6.38
C ILE A 89 4.91 -28.20 5.83
N LYS A 90 4.32 -27.35 5.02
CA LYS A 90 3.05 -27.61 4.37
C LYS A 90 3.28 -28.35 3.04
N VAL A 91 2.91 -29.63 2.98
CA VAL A 91 2.86 -30.40 1.72
C VAL A 91 1.42 -30.53 1.22
N THR A 92 0.50 -30.93 2.10
CA THR A 92 -0.92 -31.16 1.76
C THR A 92 -1.87 -30.35 2.63
N HIS A 93 -1.52 -30.14 3.88
CA HIS A 93 -2.36 -29.45 4.86
C HIS A 93 -1.62 -28.29 5.49
N ALA A 94 -2.31 -27.16 5.62
CA ALA A 94 -1.80 -26.00 6.33
C ALA A 94 -1.71 -26.27 7.84
N CYS A 95 -0.97 -25.43 8.56
CA CYS A 95 -0.91 -25.43 9.99
C CYS A 95 -2.31 -25.36 10.63
N SER A 96 -2.57 -26.17 11.66
CA SER A 96 -3.88 -26.23 12.29
C SER A 96 -4.26 -24.92 12.97
N GLU A 97 -5.56 -24.61 12.99
CA GLU A 97 -6.08 -23.40 13.67
C GLU A 97 -5.74 -23.39 15.17
N GLU A 98 -5.74 -24.54 15.82
CA GLU A 98 -5.37 -24.67 17.23
C GLU A 98 -3.90 -24.27 17.48
N LYS A 99 -2.99 -24.69 16.58
CA LYS A 99 -1.58 -24.32 16.65
C LYS A 99 -1.39 -22.82 16.40
N ILE A 100 -2.12 -22.25 15.43
CA ILE A 100 -2.11 -20.80 15.18
C ILE A 100 -2.68 -20.02 16.38
N ALA A 101 -3.77 -20.51 16.97
CA ALA A 101 -4.40 -19.88 18.13
C ALA A 101 -3.53 -19.94 19.42
N SER A 102 -2.49 -20.78 19.45
CA SER A 102 -1.55 -20.85 20.58
C SER A 102 -0.78 -19.55 20.83
N GLY A 103 -0.72 -18.65 19.85
CA GLY A 103 0.07 -17.42 19.93
C GLY A 103 1.57 -17.60 19.71
N THR A 104 2.04 -18.84 19.53
CA THR A 104 3.45 -19.11 19.20
C THR A 104 3.77 -18.60 17.78
N HIS A 105 4.96 -18.03 17.59
CA HIS A 105 5.43 -17.64 16.26
C HIS A 105 5.58 -18.88 15.37
N ILE A 106 4.94 -18.88 14.20
CA ILE A 106 4.97 -20.00 13.26
C ILE A 106 5.42 -19.50 11.90
N ILE A 107 6.39 -20.20 11.34
CA ILE A 107 6.88 -20.01 9.96
C ILE A 107 6.46 -21.26 9.19
N GLU A 108 5.42 -21.14 8.36
CA GLU A 108 4.95 -22.22 7.51
C GLU A 108 5.62 -22.11 6.13
N ILE A 109 6.23 -23.19 5.67
CA ILE A 109 6.92 -23.27 4.38
C ILE A 109 6.17 -24.25 3.50
N SER A 110 5.60 -23.78 2.38
CA SER A 110 4.88 -24.60 1.41
C SER A 110 5.84 -25.35 0.50
N VAL A 111 5.56 -26.65 0.27
CA VAL A 111 6.36 -27.54 -0.58
C VAL A 111 5.40 -28.43 -1.36
N GLU A 112 4.94 -27.99 -2.52
CA GLU A 112 3.94 -28.69 -3.30
C GLU A 112 4.57 -29.69 -4.28
N ASP A 113 5.78 -29.41 -4.77
CA ASP A 113 6.46 -30.20 -5.77
C ASP A 113 7.99 -30.30 -5.56
N LEU A 114 8.68 -30.97 -6.50
CA LEU A 114 10.14 -31.13 -6.48
C LEU A 114 10.89 -29.79 -6.77
N GLU A 115 10.27 -28.87 -7.47
CA GLU A 115 10.87 -27.57 -7.74
C GLU A 115 10.89 -26.71 -6.47
N ASP A 116 9.83 -26.77 -5.68
CA ASP A 116 9.79 -26.10 -4.37
C ASP A 116 10.83 -26.71 -3.43
N LEU A 117 11.00 -28.03 -3.45
CA LEU A 117 12.04 -28.69 -2.68
C LEU A 117 13.46 -28.22 -3.08
N LYS A 118 13.69 -27.92 -4.36
CA LYS A 118 14.96 -27.32 -4.81
C LYS A 118 15.12 -25.89 -4.29
N LYS A 119 14.05 -25.10 -4.30
CA LYS A 119 14.05 -23.74 -3.74
C LYS A 119 14.35 -23.72 -2.24
N ILE A 120 13.89 -24.73 -1.48
CA ILE A 120 14.21 -24.84 -0.04
C ILE A 120 15.72 -24.86 0.22
N LYS A 121 16.55 -25.35 -0.69
CA LYS A 121 18.01 -25.27 -0.56
C LYS A 121 18.53 -23.83 -0.52
N THR A 122 17.75 -22.87 -1.00
CA THR A 122 18.07 -21.44 -0.91
C THR A 122 17.52 -20.79 0.36
N LEU A 123 16.77 -21.54 1.18
CA LEU A 123 16.26 -21.03 2.45
C LEU A 123 17.41 -20.62 3.36
N GLY A 124 17.26 -19.48 3.99
CA GLY A 124 18.33 -18.86 4.76
C GLY A 124 19.14 -17.85 3.95
N SER A 125 19.08 -17.88 2.60
CA SER A 125 19.60 -16.82 1.74
C SER A 125 18.52 -15.79 1.40
N ARG A 126 18.91 -14.57 1.03
CA ARG A 126 17.99 -13.52 0.59
C ARG A 126 17.42 -13.73 -0.82
N SER A 127 17.43 -14.95 -1.31
CA SER A 127 16.86 -15.37 -2.61
C SER A 127 15.68 -16.34 -2.48
N PHE A 128 15.29 -16.72 -1.24
CA PHE A 128 14.18 -17.62 -1.03
C PHE A 128 12.85 -16.96 -1.40
N PRO A 129 11.95 -17.63 -2.14
CA PRO A 129 10.70 -17.04 -2.61
C PRO A 129 9.71 -16.73 -1.47
N LEU A 130 9.19 -15.51 -1.46
CA LEU A 130 8.20 -15.07 -0.46
C LEU A 130 6.89 -15.87 -0.53
N GLU A 131 6.47 -16.28 -1.73
CA GLU A 131 5.23 -17.01 -1.98
C GLU A 131 5.17 -18.39 -1.31
N LEU A 132 6.32 -18.92 -0.91
CA LEU A 132 6.40 -20.19 -0.19
C LEU A 132 6.34 -20.03 1.33
N VAL A 133 6.25 -18.81 1.85
CA VAL A 133 6.31 -18.55 3.29
C VAL A 133 5.04 -17.89 3.80
N ASN A 134 4.45 -18.47 4.85
CA ASN A 134 3.43 -17.83 5.68
C ASN A 134 3.96 -17.66 7.10
N ILE A 135 3.80 -16.47 7.68
CA ILE A 135 4.20 -16.21 9.07
C ILE A 135 2.95 -15.89 9.90
N TYR A 136 2.76 -16.62 10.98
CA TYR A 136 1.66 -16.43 11.92
C TYR A 136 2.20 -15.91 13.27
N ASN A 137 1.35 -15.14 13.94
CA ASN A 137 1.59 -14.61 15.30
C ASN A 137 2.81 -13.67 15.45
N ALA A 138 3.30 -13.10 14.36
CA ALA A 138 4.41 -12.15 14.35
C ALA A 138 3.92 -10.75 13.95
N LYS A 139 2.99 -10.18 14.73
CA LYS A 139 2.36 -8.87 14.43
C LYS A 139 3.40 -7.75 14.36
N GLU A 140 4.43 -7.78 15.20
CA GLU A 140 5.52 -6.81 15.22
C GLU A 140 6.34 -6.75 13.94
N LEU A 141 6.34 -7.83 13.15
CA LEU A 141 7.01 -7.86 11.86
C LEU A 141 6.12 -7.27 10.74
N LYS A 142 4.80 -7.29 10.92
CA LYS A 142 3.83 -7.02 9.85
C LYS A 142 3.48 -5.54 9.70
N THR A 143 3.67 -4.72 10.72
CA THR A 143 3.24 -3.31 10.71
C THR A 143 4.42 -2.36 10.91
N GLY A 144 4.46 -1.31 10.10
CA GLY A 144 5.44 -0.23 10.23
C GLY A 144 4.89 1.06 9.63
N TYR A 145 5.44 2.21 10.08
CA TYR A 145 5.20 3.49 9.44
C TYR A 145 6.42 3.82 8.59
N ALA A 146 6.19 4.17 7.33
CA ALA A 146 7.21 4.75 6.49
C ALA A 146 7.05 6.28 6.51
N ASP A 147 8.03 6.98 7.04
CA ASP A 147 8.03 8.44 7.08
C ASP A 147 8.14 9.09 5.69
N TYR A 148 8.48 8.30 4.69
CA TYR A 148 8.69 8.77 3.32
C TYR A 148 8.34 7.72 2.27
N CYS A 149 7.59 8.14 1.23
CA CYS A 149 7.20 7.31 0.08
C CYS A 149 8.35 6.96 -0.89
N GLY A 150 9.60 7.29 -0.60
CA GLY A 150 10.75 7.01 -1.46
C GLY A 150 11.06 5.52 -1.69
N ILE A 151 10.33 4.64 -1.00
CA ILE A 151 10.49 3.18 -1.10
C ILE A 151 9.51 2.57 -2.11
N HIS A 152 8.45 3.27 -2.47
CA HIS A 152 7.44 2.83 -3.41
C HIS A 152 7.18 3.90 -4.48
N GLU A 153 6.86 3.43 -5.66
CA GLU A 153 6.24 4.26 -6.70
C GLU A 153 4.87 4.73 -6.22
N GLY A 154 4.73 5.68 -5.36
CA GLY A 154 3.51 6.22 -4.75
C GLY A 154 2.16 5.93 -5.44
N SER A 155 1.09 6.46 -4.92
CA SER A 155 -0.23 6.31 -5.51
C SER A 155 -0.60 7.54 -6.33
N ASP A 156 -1.21 7.31 -7.49
CA ASP A 156 -1.85 8.38 -8.24
C ASP A 156 -3.17 8.76 -7.58
N LEU A 157 -3.35 10.05 -7.38
CA LEU A 157 -4.55 10.66 -6.82
C LEU A 157 -5.22 11.52 -7.87
N GLN A 158 -6.54 11.58 -7.86
CA GLN A 158 -7.27 12.59 -8.60
C GLN A 158 -7.47 13.80 -7.70
N VAL A 159 -6.89 14.95 -8.05
CA VAL A 159 -6.89 16.15 -7.20
C VAL A 159 -7.65 17.29 -7.87
N PHE A 160 -8.70 17.74 -7.21
CA PHE A 160 -9.34 19.01 -7.51
C PHE A 160 -8.64 20.13 -6.77
N SER A 161 -8.29 21.18 -7.49
CA SER A 161 -7.59 22.33 -6.92
C SER A 161 -8.23 23.66 -7.35
N VAL A 162 -8.23 24.62 -6.41
CA VAL A 162 -8.54 26.02 -6.68
C VAL A 162 -7.31 26.85 -6.34
N HIS A 163 -6.73 27.48 -7.34
CA HIS A 163 -5.59 28.36 -7.15
C HIS A 163 -6.02 29.71 -6.53
N ARG A 164 -5.08 30.44 -5.96
CA ARG A 164 -5.35 31.75 -5.35
C ARG A 164 -5.92 32.78 -6.34
N ASN A 165 -5.64 32.64 -7.63
CA ASN A 165 -6.21 33.45 -8.69
C ASN A 165 -7.61 32.99 -9.13
N GLY A 166 -8.19 31.98 -8.50
CA GLY A 166 -9.52 31.43 -8.78
C GLY A 166 -9.57 30.37 -9.87
N TYR A 167 -8.42 30.01 -10.48
CA TYR A 167 -8.36 28.92 -11.46
C TYR A 167 -8.66 27.59 -10.79
N CYS A 168 -9.58 26.80 -11.38
CA CYS A 168 -9.93 25.47 -10.91
C CYS A 168 -9.40 24.41 -11.86
N SER A 169 -8.81 23.36 -11.36
CA SER A 169 -8.39 22.20 -12.13
C SER A 169 -8.74 20.89 -11.42
N LEU A 170 -8.95 19.85 -12.20
CA LEU A 170 -9.03 18.47 -11.73
C LEU A 170 -8.02 17.68 -12.55
N LYS A 171 -7.00 17.15 -11.90
CA LYS A 171 -5.93 16.42 -12.56
C LYS A 171 -5.51 15.18 -11.77
N GLU A 172 -4.92 14.23 -12.44
CA GLU A 172 -4.22 13.13 -11.78
C GLU A 172 -2.82 13.60 -11.40
N VAL A 173 -2.44 13.35 -10.18
CA VAL A 173 -1.12 13.68 -9.65
C VAL A 173 -0.63 12.54 -8.78
N HIS A 174 0.67 12.39 -8.72
CA HIS A 174 1.32 11.50 -7.79
C HIS A 174 1.16 12.02 -6.35
N CYS A 175 1.13 11.12 -5.36
CA CYS A 175 0.95 11.51 -3.96
C CYS A 175 1.99 12.52 -3.46
N ASP A 176 3.24 12.45 -3.95
CA ASP A 176 4.30 13.41 -3.61
C ASP A 176 3.98 14.82 -4.12
N GLU A 177 3.47 14.90 -5.36
CA GLU A 177 3.04 16.18 -5.93
C GLU A 177 1.88 16.75 -5.11
N TYR A 178 0.93 15.91 -4.71
CA TYR A 178 -0.18 16.35 -3.85
C TYR A 178 0.30 16.89 -2.50
N ILE A 179 1.25 16.23 -1.84
CA ILE A 179 1.86 16.72 -0.60
C ILE A 179 2.56 18.07 -0.84
N GLY A 180 3.31 18.19 -1.93
CA GLY A 180 3.90 19.46 -2.35
C GLY A 180 2.88 20.56 -2.60
N MET A 181 1.72 20.23 -3.20
CA MET A 181 0.62 21.16 -3.39
C MET A 181 0.06 21.67 -2.05
N LEU A 182 -0.14 20.79 -1.06
CA LEU A 182 -0.62 21.16 0.28
C LEU A 182 0.34 22.13 0.99
N GLN A 183 1.63 21.93 0.82
CA GLN A 183 2.67 22.75 1.47
C GLN A 183 2.95 24.07 0.75
N SER A 184 2.63 24.16 -0.54
CA SER A 184 3.02 25.31 -1.40
C SER A 184 2.34 26.62 -1.05
N GLY A 185 1.20 26.61 -0.39
CA GLY A 185 0.36 27.78 -0.12
C GLY A 185 -0.22 28.45 -1.38
N LYS A 186 -0.08 27.84 -2.57
CA LYS A 186 -0.56 28.38 -3.86
C LYS A 186 -2.04 28.18 -4.10
N TYR A 187 -2.67 27.30 -3.33
CA TYR A 187 -4.05 26.87 -3.50
C TYR A 187 -4.94 27.42 -2.40
N LEU A 188 -6.17 27.80 -2.76
CA LEU A 188 -7.23 28.16 -1.81
C LEU A 188 -7.94 26.91 -1.31
N TYR A 189 -8.09 25.90 -2.19
CA TYR A 189 -8.82 24.67 -1.90
C TYR A 189 -8.15 23.50 -2.62
N LEU A 190 -7.99 22.41 -1.91
CA LEU A 190 -7.49 21.12 -2.42
C LEU A 190 -8.39 20.00 -1.90
N LYS A 191 -8.82 19.13 -2.79
CA LYS A 191 -9.56 17.91 -2.47
C LYS A 191 -9.01 16.77 -3.31
N HIS A 192 -8.61 15.69 -2.66
CA HIS A 192 -8.17 14.48 -3.33
C HIS A 192 -9.24 13.40 -3.32
N PHE A 193 -9.10 12.46 -4.24
CA PHE A 193 -9.84 11.22 -4.34
C PHE A 193 -8.88 10.11 -4.75
N ASP A 194 -9.07 8.94 -4.20
CA ASP A 194 -8.34 7.75 -4.64
C ASP A 194 -8.72 7.42 -6.09
N LYS A 195 -7.76 6.93 -6.88
CA LYS A 195 -7.91 6.65 -8.33
C LYS A 195 -8.84 5.45 -8.63
N THR A 196 -9.68 5.05 -7.72
CA THR A 196 -10.57 3.89 -7.90
C THR A 196 -11.72 4.12 -8.87
N THR A 197 -11.87 5.32 -9.42
CA THR A 197 -13.00 5.69 -10.26
C THR A 197 -12.86 5.24 -11.70
N ARG A 198 -13.72 4.35 -12.08
CA ARG A 198 -13.86 3.83 -13.43
C ARG A 198 -15.10 4.43 -14.11
N GLY A 199 -15.03 5.66 -14.59
CA GLY A 199 -16.11 6.16 -15.43
C GLY A 199 -16.33 7.66 -15.38
N TRP A 200 -16.80 8.19 -16.53
CA TRP A 200 -17.15 9.59 -16.75
C TRP A 200 -18.20 10.13 -15.78
N TRP A 201 -19.18 9.31 -15.42
CA TRP A 201 -20.28 9.71 -14.55
C TRP A 201 -19.79 10.06 -13.12
N GLU A 202 -18.86 9.31 -12.64
CA GLU A 202 -18.25 9.52 -11.33
C GLU A 202 -17.32 10.74 -11.31
N TYR A 203 -16.55 10.94 -12.36
CA TYR A 203 -15.75 12.14 -12.57
C TYR A 203 -16.61 13.41 -12.51
N LYS A 204 -17.74 13.43 -13.23
CA LYS A 204 -18.68 14.55 -13.24
C LYS A 204 -19.25 14.84 -11.86
N ASN A 205 -19.63 13.81 -11.11
CA ASN A 205 -20.17 13.97 -9.78
C ASN A 205 -19.13 14.49 -8.79
N ARG A 206 -17.90 14.02 -8.85
CA ARG A 206 -16.78 14.52 -8.04
C ARG A 206 -16.49 15.97 -8.34
N LEU A 207 -16.41 16.31 -9.60
CA LEU A 207 -16.16 17.67 -10.02
C LEU A 207 -17.27 18.61 -9.54
N HIS A 208 -18.54 18.22 -9.69
CA HIS A 208 -19.67 19.01 -9.22
C HIS A 208 -19.63 19.19 -7.71
N TYR A 209 -19.38 18.13 -6.97
CA TYR A 209 -19.22 18.17 -5.51
C TYR A 209 -18.11 19.13 -5.10
N CYS A 210 -16.91 19.03 -5.68
CA CYS A 210 -15.77 19.88 -5.34
C CYS A 210 -16.02 21.34 -5.65
N VAL A 211 -16.63 21.62 -6.79
CA VAL A 211 -16.98 23.00 -7.18
C VAL A 211 -17.99 23.59 -6.19
N THR A 212 -19.01 22.83 -5.81
CA THR A 212 -20.02 23.27 -4.85
C THR A 212 -19.39 23.59 -3.50
N GLU A 213 -18.58 22.69 -2.97
CA GLU A 213 -17.89 22.89 -1.68
C GLU A 213 -16.92 24.09 -1.71
N ALA A 214 -16.12 24.18 -2.76
CA ALA A 214 -15.19 25.31 -2.92
C ALA A 214 -15.94 26.64 -3.07
N SER A 215 -17.10 26.65 -3.74
CA SER A 215 -17.92 27.86 -3.91
C SER A 215 -18.53 28.34 -2.61
N LYS A 216 -18.92 27.44 -1.73
CA LYS A 216 -19.42 27.82 -0.38
C LYS A 216 -18.33 28.49 0.46
N GLN A 217 -17.10 28.01 0.36
CA GLN A 217 -15.96 28.55 1.12
C GLN A 217 -15.38 29.83 0.50
N TYR A 218 -15.41 29.97 -0.82
CA TYR A 218 -14.76 31.04 -1.57
C TYR A 218 -15.68 31.61 -2.67
N PRO A 219 -16.86 32.14 -2.35
CA PRO A 219 -17.93 32.47 -3.31
C PRO A 219 -17.52 33.54 -4.33
N THR A 220 -16.63 34.47 -3.98
CA THR A 220 -16.19 35.58 -4.83
C THR A 220 -14.86 35.35 -5.53
N LYS A 221 -14.15 34.27 -5.21
CA LYS A 221 -12.78 34.03 -5.70
C LYS A 221 -12.69 33.01 -6.83
N LEU A 222 -13.70 32.15 -6.99
CA LEU A 222 -13.68 31.15 -8.05
C LEU A 222 -13.98 31.80 -9.38
N LYS A 223 -13.00 31.80 -10.29
CA LYS A 223 -13.14 32.24 -11.68
C LYS A 223 -12.86 31.05 -12.61
N SER A 224 -13.88 30.23 -12.83
CA SER A 224 -13.78 29.02 -13.64
C SER A 224 -15.09 28.78 -14.38
N CYS A 225 -15.00 28.26 -15.59
CA CYS A 225 -16.21 27.86 -16.31
C CYS A 225 -17.01 26.77 -15.59
N TYR A 226 -16.44 26.06 -14.67
CA TYR A 226 -17.18 25.09 -13.84
C TYR A 226 -18.26 25.74 -12.97
N VAL A 227 -18.03 26.98 -12.53
CA VAL A 227 -18.96 27.76 -11.73
C VAL A 227 -19.64 28.89 -12.51
N CYS A 228 -19.51 28.91 -13.82
CA CYS A 228 -20.18 29.90 -14.66
C CYS A 228 -21.61 29.46 -14.97
N ARG A 229 -22.60 30.38 -14.82
CA ARG A 229 -24.00 30.12 -15.16
C ARG A 229 -24.25 29.79 -16.64
N HIS A 230 -23.34 30.21 -17.53
CA HIS A 230 -23.43 30.01 -18.96
C HIS A 230 -22.71 28.76 -19.46
N SER A 231 -22.28 27.89 -18.54
CA SER A 231 -21.55 26.71 -18.92
C SER A 231 -22.15 25.42 -18.38
N SER A 232 -21.88 24.34 -19.09
CA SER A 232 -22.10 22.97 -18.62
C SER A 232 -20.82 22.17 -18.72
N ILE A 233 -20.66 21.22 -17.81
CA ILE A 233 -19.57 20.24 -17.83
C ILE A 233 -19.91 19.22 -18.93
N VAL A 234 -19.01 19.05 -19.88
CA VAL A 234 -19.16 18.11 -21.00
C VAL A 234 -17.85 17.36 -21.22
N THR A 235 -17.92 16.23 -21.90
CA THR A 235 -16.75 15.58 -22.50
C THR A 235 -16.92 15.56 -23.98
N LYS A 236 -16.06 16.29 -24.67
CA LYS A 236 -15.91 16.20 -26.11
C LYS A 236 -14.42 16.28 -26.42
N GLY A 237 -13.81 15.16 -26.69
CA GLY A 237 -12.36 15.09 -26.83
C GLY A 237 -11.67 15.54 -25.54
N GLU A 238 -10.73 16.46 -25.63
CA GLU A 238 -10.01 17.04 -24.49
C GLU A 238 -10.79 18.16 -23.77
N SER A 239 -11.94 18.59 -24.32
CA SER A 239 -12.71 19.68 -23.74
C SER A 239 -13.56 19.23 -22.58
N HIS A 240 -13.57 20.01 -21.50
CA HIS A 240 -14.31 19.69 -20.28
C HIS A 240 -15.53 20.58 -20.03
N VAL A 241 -15.68 21.66 -20.81
CA VAL A 241 -16.75 22.66 -20.63
C VAL A 241 -17.32 23.06 -21.97
N LYS A 242 -18.65 23.21 -22.06
CA LYS A 242 -19.35 23.91 -23.11
C LYS A 242 -19.88 25.24 -22.61
N CYS A 243 -19.47 26.33 -23.23
CA CYS A 243 -20.06 27.65 -23.00
C CYS A 243 -21.26 27.86 -23.95
N TRP A 244 -22.45 27.96 -23.39
CA TRP A 244 -23.68 28.17 -24.17
C TRP A 244 -23.76 29.57 -24.80
N LYS A 245 -23.27 30.60 -24.06
CA LYS A 245 -23.30 31.96 -24.53
C LYS A 245 -22.38 32.20 -25.71
N LYS A 246 -21.18 31.61 -25.69
CA LYS A 246 -20.20 31.71 -26.78
C LYS A 246 -20.32 30.56 -27.79
N ASN A 247 -21.16 29.59 -27.50
CA ASN A 247 -21.32 28.35 -28.29
C ASN A 247 -19.99 27.64 -28.59
N THR A 248 -19.09 27.60 -27.61
CA THR A 248 -17.74 27.02 -27.75
C THR A 248 -17.52 25.91 -26.72
N PHE A 249 -16.62 25.00 -27.07
CA PHE A 249 -16.09 23.99 -26.18
C PHE A 249 -14.67 24.37 -25.77
N GLY A 250 -14.24 24.02 -24.55
CA GLY A 250 -12.88 24.29 -24.10
C GLY A 250 -12.63 23.89 -22.65
N TYR A 251 -11.66 24.55 -22.07
CA TYR A 251 -11.22 24.29 -20.72
C TYR A 251 -11.87 25.24 -19.70
N SER A 252 -11.85 24.85 -18.44
CA SER A 252 -12.35 25.69 -17.34
C SER A 252 -11.63 27.04 -17.21
N SER A 253 -10.39 27.12 -17.68
CA SER A 253 -9.56 28.33 -17.70
C SER A 253 -10.08 29.44 -18.61
N MET A 254 -10.93 29.14 -19.59
CA MET A 254 -11.54 30.18 -20.45
C MET A 254 -12.30 31.26 -19.68
N ALA A 255 -12.66 30.98 -18.41
CA ALA A 255 -13.30 31.97 -17.54
C ALA A 255 -12.41 33.15 -17.19
N PHE A 256 -11.07 33.00 -17.22
CA PHE A 256 -10.14 34.06 -16.86
C PHE A 256 -10.26 35.30 -17.74
N ASP A 257 -10.34 35.07 -19.05
CA ASP A 257 -10.41 36.10 -20.07
C ASP A 257 -11.84 36.33 -20.58
N CYS A 258 -12.82 35.74 -19.86
CA CYS A 258 -14.20 35.80 -20.28
C CYS A 258 -14.91 37.03 -19.67
N GLY A 259 -15.15 38.08 -20.48
CA GLY A 259 -15.94 39.22 -20.07
C GLY A 259 -17.41 38.91 -19.74
N GLU A 260 -17.89 37.72 -20.12
CA GLU A 260 -19.26 37.25 -19.90
C GLU A 260 -19.37 36.27 -18.73
N PHE A 261 -18.27 36.13 -17.94
CA PHE A 261 -18.29 35.27 -16.79
C PHE A 261 -19.30 35.74 -15.75
N THR A 262 -20.25 34.88 -15.44
CA THR A 262 -21.23 35.13 -14.37
C THR A 262 -21.27 33.92 -13.46
N PRO A 263 -20.90 34.05 -12.18
CA PRO A 263 -20.93 32.91 -11.27
C PRO A 263 -22.36 32.39 -11.11
N LYS A 264 -22.48 31.05 -11.02
CA LYS A 264 -23.72 30.42 -10.54
C LYS A 264 -23.84 30.78 -9.06
N LEU A 265 -24.98 31.28 -8.67
CA LEU A 265 -25.39 31.23 -7.26
C LEU A 265 -25.72 29.76 -7.02
N LEU A 266 -24.94 29.09 -6.20
CA LEU A 266 -25.22 27.72 -5.76
C LEU A 266 -25.99 27.87 -4.46
N ASP A 267 -27.30 27.62 -4.55
CA ASP A 267 -28.23 27.56 -3.43
C ASP A 267 -27.89 26.37 -2.51
#